data_7d5c5669128dc23b4edfdf5192dcdbc9
#
_entry.id   7d5c5669128dc23b4edfdf5192dcdbc9
#
_cell.length_a   1.000
_cell.length_b   1.000
_cell.length_c   1.000
_cell.angle_alpha   90.00
_cell.angle_beta   90.00
_cell.angle_gamma   90.00
#
_symmetry.space_group_name_H-M   'P 1'
#
loop_
_entity.id
_entity.type
_entity.pdbx_description
1 polymer ?
#
loop_
_entity_poly.entity_id
_entity_poly.type
_entity_poly.pdbx_seq_one_letter_code
_entity_poly.pdbx_strand_id
1 'polypeptide(L)'
;IGHINGGHTALPEAHVCELCEKSSRAIEIVHNGNERVAIAAARAALELKCPHRVILGTDGPAGSGVQPLGILRMVALLSSIANIPAELVFCFATGNTARLRQLNCGLIEPGRAADFVFMDRAQHTAGKTLLESVQLGDVPGIGMVMIDGLVRCTRSRNTPPATEVPVVM
;
A
#
# COMPACT_ATOMS: atom_id res chain seq x y z
N ILE A 1 -3.25 -6.97 -14.78
CA ILE A 1 -2.49 -8.20 -14.47
C ILE A 1 -2.63 -8.39 -12.97
N GLY A 2 -3.51 -9.31 -12.58
CA GLY A 2 -3.78 -9.63 -11.17
C GLY A 2 -2.64 -10.44 -10.56
N HIS A 3 -2.40 -10.25 -9.26
CA HIS A 3 -1.40 -10.89 -8.40
C HIS A 3 -0.11 -11.33 -9.13
N ILE A 4 0.60 -10.37 -9.75
CA ILE A 4 1.79 -10.64 -10.57
C ILE A 4 2.91 -11.39 -9.79
N ASN A 5 2.94 -11.21 -8.48
CA ASN A 5 3.85 -11.87 -7.55
C ASN A 5 3.21 -13.05 -6.81
N GLY A 6 2.15 -13.66 -7.36
CA GLY A 6 1.34 -14.69 -6.68
C GLY A 6 2.15 -15.87 -6.18
N GLY A 7 2.31 -15.99 -4.85
CA GLY A 7 2.81 -17.13 -4.09
C GLY A 7 3.79 -18.06 -4.82
N HIS A 8 3.49 -19.35 -4.78
CA HIS A 8 4.24 -20.40 -5.48
C HIS A 8 4.02 -20.42 -6.99
N THR A 9 3.06 -19.64 -7.51
CA THR A 9 2.79 -19.45 -8.93
C THR A 9 3.36 -18.15 -9.48
N ALA A 10 4.22 -17.48 -8.72
CA ALA A 10 4.87 -16.25 -9.15
C ALA A 10 5.66 -16.46 -10.45
N LEU A 11 5.57 -15.48 -11.35
CA LEU A 11 6.34 -15.48 -12.59
C LEU A 11 7.84 -15.29 -12.29
N PRO A 12 8.72 -15.81 -13.15
CA PRO A 12 10.13 -15.40 -13.14
C PRO A 12 10.27 -13.89 -13.31
N GLU A 13 11.23 -13.28 -12.63
CA GLU A 13 11.46 -11.83 -12.69
C GLU A 13 11.57 -11.28 -14.11
N ALA A 14 12.24 -12.01 -15.02
CA ALA A 14 12.36 -11.60 -16.43
C ALA A 14 10.98 -11.46 -17.12
N HIS A 15 10.07 -12.38 -16.84
CA HIS A 15 8.70 -12.30 -17.39
C HIS A 15 7.89 -11.17 -16.76
N VAL A 16 8.12 -10.87 -15.47
CA VAL A 16 7.50 -9.73 -14.81
C VAL A 16 7.93 -8.42 -15.46
N CYS A 17 9.23 -8.23 -15.69
CA CYS A 17 9.76 -7.07 -16.39
C CYS A 17 9.19 -6.96 -17.81
N GLU A 18 9.16 -8.06 -18.55
CA GLU A 18 8.58 -8.12 -19.90
C GLU A 18 7.10 -7.70 -19.92
N LEU A 19 6.30 -8.17 -18.97
CA LEU A 19 4.89 -7.77 -18.82
C LEU A 19 4.73 -6.30 -18.47
N CYS A 20 5.60 -5.78 -17.62
CA CYS A 20 5.61 -4.35 -17.29
C CYS A 20 5.92 -3.50 -18.54
N GLU A 21 6.86 -3.94 -19.37
CA GLU A 21 7.28 -3.25 -20.58
C GLU A 21 6.25 -3.34 -21.70
N LYS A 22 5.81 -4.56 -22.03
CA LYS A 22 4.97 -4.84 -23.20
C LYS A 22 3.47 -4.66 -22.99
N SER A 23 3.02 -4.48 -21.74
CA SER A 23 1.62 -4.29 -21.40
C SER A 23 1.33 -2.85 -20.95
N SER A 24 0.13 -2.34 -21.25
CA SER A 24 -0.40 -1.10 -20.71
C SER A 24 -1.36 -1.32 -19.51
N ARG A 25 -1.55 -2.57 -19.08
CA ARG A 25 -2.51 -2.92 -18.03
C ARG A 25 -1.99 -2.59 -16.64
N ALA A 26 -2.92 -2.47 -15.67
CA ALA A 26 -2.58 -2.38 -14.27
C ALA A 26 -1.72 -3.57 -13.81
N ILE A 27 -0.81 -3.33 -12.89
CA ILE A 27 0.11 -4.30 -12.29
C ILE A 27 -0.29 -4.43 -10.83
N GLU A 28 -0.95 -5.52 -10.47
CA GLU A 28 -1.37 -5.75 -9.09
C GLU A 28 -0.31 -6.57 -8.35
N ILE A 29 0.23 -5.96 -7.32
CA ILE A 29 1.16 -6.60 -6.37
C ILE A 29 0.36 -6.94 -5.11
N VAL A 30 0.51 -8.17 -4.59
CA VAL A 30 -0.29 -8.66 -3.47
C VAL A 30 0.57 -9.04 -2.28
N HIS A 31 0.00 -8.88 -1.07
CA HIS A 31 0.68 -9.23 0.18
C HIS A 31 0.91 -10.74 0.32
N ASN A 32 -0.08 -11.57 -0.04
CA ASN A 32 0.02 -13.03 0.01
C ASN A 32 0.78 -13.62 -1.19
N GLY A 33 1.82 -12.93 -1.65
CA GLY A 33 2.63 -13.33 -2.78
C GLY A 33 4.11 -13.49 -2.44
N ASN A 34 4.91 -13.69 -3.47
CA ASN A 34 6.37 -13.72 -3.35
C ASN A 34 6.92 -12.29 -3.22
N GLU A 35 7.54 -11.98 -2.08
CA GLU A 35 8.06 -10.64 -1.77
C GLU A 35 9.17 -10.20 -2.73
N ARG A 36 10.04 -11.13 -3.14
CA ARG A 36 11.13 -10.84 -4.09
C ARG A 36 10.56 -10.40 -5.44
N VAL A 37 9.54 -11.11 -5.94
CA VAL A 37 8.86 -10.77 -7.19
C VAL A 37 8.06 -9.48 -7.06
N ALA A 38 7.47 -9.22 -5.87
CA ALA A 38 6.81 -7.93 -5.58
C ALA A 38 7.77 -6.74 -5.72
N ILE A 39 8.97 -6.87 -5.14
CA ILE A 39 10.03 -5.85 -5.22
C ILE A 39 10.48 -5.68 -6.68
N ALA A 40 10.71 -6.77 -7.40
CA ALA A 40 11.11 -6.72 -8.81
C ALA A 40 10.06 -6.03 -9.68
N ALA A 41 8.78 -6.34 -9.50
CA ALA A 41 7.67 -5.73 -10.25
C ALA A 41 7.56 -4.22 -9.97
N ALA A 42 7.65 -3.83 -8.71
CA ALA A 42 7.59 -2.42 -8.31
C ALA A 42 8.78 -1.61 -8.89
N ARG A 43 9.99 -2.15 -8.81
CA ARG A 43 11.20 -1.53 -9.39
C ARG A 43 11.10 -1.42 -10.90
N ALA A 44 10.71 -2.48 -11.60
CA ALA A 44 10.51 -2.47 -13.05
C ALA A 44 9.50 -1.39 -13.46
N ALA A 45 8.40 -1.22 -12.74
CA ALA A 45 7.43 -0.17 -13.02
C ALA A 45 8.01 1.25 -12.85
N LEU A 46 8.93 1.47 -11.89
CA LEU A 46 9.62 2.75 -11.73
C LEU A 46 10.60 3.00 -12.87
N GLU A 47 11.44 2.03 -13.19
CA GLU A 47 12.44 2.12 -14.27
C GLU A 47 11.78 2.41 -15.61
N LEU A 48 10.65 1.78 -15.88
CA LEU A 48 9.82 1.99 -17.08
C LEU A 48 8.92 3.24 -17.01
N LYS A 49 9.06 4.06 -15.95
CA LYS A 49 8.29 5.30 -15.72
C LYS A 49 6.77 5.09 -15.75
N CYS A 50 6.30 3.95 -15.28
CA CYS A 50 4.88 3.62 -15.20
C CYS A 50 4.36 3.27 -13.79
N PRO A 51 4.83 3.94 -12.70
CA PRO A 51 4.38 3.65 -11.34
C PRO A 51 2.88 3.88 -11.14
N HIS A 52 2.26 4.72 -11.97
CA HIS A 52 0.82 4.96 -11.97
C HIS A 52 -0.04 3.72 -12.31
N ARG A 53 0.59 2.67 -12.85
CA ARG A 53 -0.05 1.39 -13.17
C ARG A 53 -0.01 0.39 -12.01
N VAL A 54 0.82 0.64 -11.00
CA VAL A 54 0.95 -0.26 -9.84
C VAL A 54 -0.20 -0.04 -8.87
N ILE A 55 -0.83 -1.15 -8.45
CA ILE A 55 -1.83 -1.19 -7.39
C ILE A 55 -1.47 -2.28 -6.38
N LEU A 56 -1.92 -2.09 -5.13
CA LEU A 56 -1.72 -3.06 -4.06
C LEU A 56 -3.00 -3.80 -3.73
N GLY A 57 -2.87 -5.10 -3.48
CA GLY A 57 -3.92 -5.97 -2.97
C GLY A 57 -3.41 -6.84 -1.83
N THR A 58 -4.29 -7.56 -1.16
CA THR A 58 -3.89 -8.54 -0.13
C THR A 58 -3.86 -9.97 -0.67
N ASP A 59 -4.70 -10.26 -1.67
CA ASP A 59 -4.99 -11.63 -2.11
C ASP A 59 -5.49 -12.52 -0.94
N GLY A 60 -6.17 -11.89 0.02
CA GLY A 60 -6.76 -12.59 1.15
C GLY A 60 -8.24 -12.92 0.87
N PRO A 61 -8.74 -14.06 1.36
CA PRO A 61 -8.09 -15.02 2.25
C PRO A 61 -7.44 -16.22 1.52
N ALA A 62 -6.57 -15.98 0.55
CA ALA A 62 -5.82 -17.05 -0.13
C ALA A 62 -5.23 -18.08 0.87
N GLY A 63 -4.49 -19.08 0.42
CA GLY A 63 -4.04 -20.23 1.23
C GLY A 63 -3.39 -19.93 2.58
N SER A 64 -2.91 -18.69 2.80
CA SER A 64 -2.35 -18.21 4.09
C SER A 64 -3.40 -17.60 5.04
N GLY A 65 -4.69 -17.57 4.66
CA GLY A 65 -5.76 -16.95 5.44
C GLY A 65 -5.78 -15.42 5.39
N VAL A 66 -6.56 -14.81 6.28
CA VAL A 66 -6.64 -13.34 6.42
C VAL A 66 -5.44 -12.84 7.20
N GLN A 67 -4.63 -12.00 6.60
CA GLN A 67 -3.49 -11.38 7.27
C GLN A 67 -3.81 -9.92 7.64
N PRO A 68 -3.85 -9.59 8.93
CA PRO A 68 -4.06 -8.22 9.38
C PRO A 68 -2.97 -7.29 8.86
N LEU A 69 -3.35 -6.06 8.52
CA LEU A 69 -2.43 -5.00 8.08
C LEU A 69 -1.67 -5.30 6.77
N GLY A 70 -2.15 -6.25 5.95
CA GLY A 70 -1.44 -6.68 4.75
C GLY A 70 -1.04 -5.53 3.83
N ILE A 71 -1.94 -4.56 3.58
CA ILE A 71 -1.61 -3.38 2.74
C ILE A 71 -0.53 -2.51 3.40
N LEU A 72 -0.64 -2.22 4.71
CA LEU A 72 0.38 -1.42 5.41
C LEU A 72 1.74 -2.12 5.46
N ARG A 73 1.74 -3.45 5.58
CA ARG A 73 2.98 -4.25 5.50
C ARG A 73 3.61 -4.19 4.11
N MET A 74 2.79 -4.24 3.04
CA MET A 74 3.29 -4.05 1.68
C MET A 74 3.85 -2.65 1.45
N VAL A 75 3.20 -1.63 2.01
CA VAL A 75 3.72 -0.25 1.95
C VAL A 75 5.09 -0.18 2.64
N ALA A 76 5.22 -0.72 3.84
CA ALA A 76 6.49 -0.74 4.56
C ALA A 76 7.57 -1.57 3.82
N LEU A 77 7.23 -2.74 3.28
CA LEU A 77 8.13 -3.60 2.51
C LEU A 77 8.68 -2.87 1.28
N LEU A 78 7.80 -2.34 0.44
CA LEU A 78 8.20 -1.68 -0.80
C LEU A 78 8.96 -0.38 -0.54
N SER A 79 8.62 0.34 0.53
CA SER A 79 9.35 1.55 0.90
C SER A 79 10.74 1.25 1.43
N SER A 80 10.86 0.28 2.34
CA SER A 80 12.14 -0.02 3.01
C SER A 80 13.07 -0.88 2.15
N ILE A 81 12.58 -1.99 1.62
CA ILE A 81 13.44 -2.99 0.93
C ILE A 81 13.58 -2.67 -0.57
N ALA A 82 12.50 -2.24 -1.24
CA ALA A 82 12.58 -1.81 -2.62
C ALA A 82 13.15 -0.38 -2.76
N ASN A 83 13.26 0.36 -1.66
CA ASN A 83 13.73 1.74 -1.59
C ASN A 83 12.90 2.70 -2.48
N ILE A 84 11.58 2.52 -2.44
CA ILE A 84 10.63 3.37 -3.14
C ILE A 84 10.12 4.44 -2.17
N PRO A 85 10.05 5.73 -2.55
CA PRO A 85 9.51 6.77 -1.68
C PRO A 85 8.15 6.38 -1.10
N ALA A 86 7.99 6.49 0.24
CA ALA A 86 6.80 6.00 0.94
C ALA A 86 5.51 6.66 0.44
N GLU A 87 5.56 7.95 0.13
CA GLU A 87 4.44 8.70 -0.44
C GLU A 87 3.97 8.10 -1.78
N LEU A 88 4.88 7.62 -2.60
CA LEU A 88 4.55 6.97 -3.87
C LEU A 88 3.92 5.59 -3.63
N VAL A 89 4.43 4.83 -2.67
CA VAL A 89 3.86 3.50 -2.34
C VAL A 89 2.46 3.64 -1.75
N PHE A 90 2.19 4.67 -0.94
CA PHE A 90 0.82 4.97 -0.51
C PHE A 90 -0.12 5.24 -1.69
N CYS A 91 0.36 5.91 -2.75
CA CYS A 91 -0.45 6.11 -3.96
C CYS A 91 -0.83 4.77 -4.63
N PHE A 92 0.02 3.75 -4.57
CA PHE A 92 -0.30 2.41 -5.11
C PHE A 92 -1.51 1.78 -4.40
N ALA A 93 -1.62 1.99 -3.08
CA ALA A 93 -2.72 1.48 -2.27
C ALA A 93 -4.01 2.32 -2.36
N THR A 94 -3.90 3.59 -2.75
CA THR A 94 -5.00 4.56 -2.70
C THR A 94 -5.36 5.11 -4.09
N GLY A 95 -4.74 6.18 -4.52
CA GLY A 95 -5.08 6.91 -5.74
C GLY A 95 -4.96 6.08 -7.02
N ASN A 96 -3.93 5.25 -7.16
CA ASN A 96 -3.79 4.37 -8.32
C ASN A 96 -4.89 3.32 -8.35
N THR A 97 -5.15 2.67 -7.21
CA THR A 97 -6.24 1.69 -7.07
C THR A 97 -7.58 2.33 -7.40
N ALA A 98 -7.85 3.51 -6.86
CA ALA A 98 -9.09 4.24 -7.13
C ALA A 98 -9.30 4.55 -8.61
N ARG A 99 -8.27 5.07 -9.27
CA ARG A 99 -8.35 5.40 -10.72
C ARG A 99 -8.52 4.16 -11.58
N LEU A 100 -7.72 3.14 -11.36
CA LEU A 100 -7.70 1.94 -12.21
C LEU A 100 -8.93 1.04 -12.01
N ARG A 101 -9.53 1.07 -10.81
CA ARG A 101 -10.76 0.34 -10.50
C ARG A 101 -12.03 1.20 -10.54
N GLN A 102 -11.90 2.50 -10.91
CA GLN A 102 -13.00 3.46 -11.03
C GLN A 102 -13.82 3.59 -9.73
N LEU A 103 -13.12 3.68 -8.59
CA LEU A 103 -13.75 3.82 -7.28
C LEU A 103 -14.04 5.28 -6.96
N ASN A 104 -15.11 5.55 -6.22
CA ASN A 104 -15.45 6.88 -5.72
C ASN A 104 -14.74 7.22 -4.39
N CYS A 105 -13.58 6.65 -4.12
CA CYS A 105 -12.78 6.86 -2.91
C CYS A 105 -11.27 6.84 -3.26
N GLY A 106 -10.39 6.91 -2.27
CA GLY A 106 -8.95 6.77 -2.43
C GLY A 106 -8.22 7.99 -2.99
N LEU A 107 -8.93 9.10 -3.22
CA LEU A 107 -8.40 10.40 -3.62
C LEU A 107 -9.09 11.49 -2.80
N ILE A 108 -8.33 12.47 -2.33
CA ILE A 108 -8.86 13.63 -1.61
C ILE A 108 -9.25 14.69 -2.65
N GLU A 109 -10.49 14.60 -3.13
CA GLU A 109 -11.05 15.50 -4.14
C GLU A 109 -12.50 15.81 -3.78
N PRO A 110 -13.00 17.05 -4.06
CA PRO A 110 -14.41 17.37 -3.87
C PRO A 110 -15.33 16.43 -4.66
N GLY A 111 -16.41 15.98 -4.02
CA GLY A 111 -17.40 15.07 -4.63
C GLY A 111 -17.08 13.58 -4.48
N ARG A 112 -15.95 13.23 -3.88
CA ARG A 112 -15.64 11.84 -3.52
C ARG A 112 -16.14 11.46 -2.14
N ALA A 113 -16.25 10.16 -1.89
CA ALA A 113 -16.53 9.64 -0.56
C ALA A 113 -15.48 10.16 0.46
N ALA A 114 -15.96 10.61 1.60
CA ALA A 114 -15.10 11.09 2.68
C ALA A 114 -14.57 9.92 3.51
N ASP A 115 -13.75 9.09 2.84
CA ASP A 115 -13.08 7.92 3.43
C ASP A 115 -11.63 8.28 3.71
N PHE A 116 -11.28 8.38 5.00
CA PHE A 116 -9.94 8.80 5.43
C PHE A 116 -9.37 7.83 6.46
N VAL A 117 -8.08 7.59 6.34
CA VAL A 117 -7.28 6.95 7.39
C VAL A 117 -6.24 7.96 7.84
N PHE A 118 -6.33 8.38 9.10
CA PHE A 118 -5.38 9.29 9.73
C PHE A 118 -4.29 8.46 10.38
N MET A 119 -3.08 8.67 9.94
CA MET A 119 -1.90 7.91 10.35
C MET A 119 -0.82 8.85 10.85
N ASP A 120 -0.03 8.37 11.79
CA ASP A 120 1.22 9.02 12.16
C ASP A 120 2.28 7.94 12.41
N ARG A 121 3.52 8.37 12.60
CA ARG A 121 4.61 7.48 12.97
C ARG A 121 4.27 6.70 14.24
N ALA A 122 4.69 5.45 14.28
CA ALA A 122 4.55 4.64 15.49
C ALA A 122 5.35 5.25 16.65
N GLN A 123 4.84 5.13 17.88
CA GLN A 123 5.62 5.51 19.06
C GLN A 123 6.93 4.71 19.11
N HIS A 124 8.01 5.35 19.53
CA HIS A 124 9.35 4.75 19.65
C HIS A 124 10.03 4.34 18.33
N THR A 125 9.48 4.73 17.17
CA THR A 125 10.20 4.59 15.89
C THR A 125 11.45 5.47 15.87
N ALA A 126 12.46 5.05 15.09
CA ALA A 126 13.63 5.88 14.83
C ALA A 126 13.35 7.00 13.80
N GLY A 127 12.30 6.87 12.99
CA GLY A 127 11.87 7.88 12.01
C GLY A 127 11.30 9.13 12.69
N LYS A 128 11.65 10.30 12.17
CA LYS A 128 11.17 11.60 12.69
C LYS A 128 9.79 11.97 12.16
N THR A 129 9.41 11.43 10.99
CA THR A 129 8.12 11.63 10.35
C THR A 129 7.46 10.29 10.04
N LEU A 130 6.17 10.32 9.69
CA LEU A 130 5.46 9.13 9.20
C LEU A 130 6.19 8.48 8.01
N LEU A 131 6.55 9.28 7.01
CA LEU A 131 7.18 8.76 5.79
C LEU A 131 8.56 8.18 6.06
N GLU A 132 9.36 8.82 6.91
CA GLU A 132 10.66 8.28 7.34
C GLU A 132 10.51 6.95 8.08
N SER A 133 9.53 6.81 9.00
CA SER A 133 9.33 5.56 9.72
C SER A 133 8.90 4.42 8.81
N VAL A 134 8.02 4.70 7.85
CA VAL A 134 7.64 3.73 6.82
C VAL A 134 8.83 3.36 5.92
N GLN A 135 9.69 4.33 5.59
CA GLN A 135 10.92 4.09 4.82
C GLN A 135 11.92 3.21 5.59
N LEU A 136 11.89 3.24 6.93
CA LEU A 136 12.66 2.34 7.80
C LEU A 136 12.02 0.95 7.97
N GLY A 137 10.81 0.74 7.46
CA GLY A 137 10.09 -0.54 7.51
C GLY A 137 9.04 -0.63 8.60
N ASP A 138 8.76 0.45 9.31
CA ASP A 138 7.74 0.47 10.35
C ASP A 138 6.33 0.53 9.73
N VAL A 139 5.39 -0.18 10.36
CA VAL A 139 3.97 -0.02 10.08
C VAL A 139 3.48 1.21 10.85
N PRO A 140 2.77 2.15 10.19
CA PRO A 140 2.29 3.36 10.85
C PRO A 140 1.24 3.07 11.93
N GLY A 141 1.16 3.96 12.90
CA GLY A 141 0.06 3.99 13.86
C GLY A 141 -1.19 4.62 13.24
N ILE A 142 -2.34 3.95 13.36
CA ILE A 142 -3.63 4.47 12.91
C ILE A 142 -4.30 5.20 14.08
N GLY A 143 -4.42 6.52 13.94
CA GLY A 143 -5.05 7.40 14.93
C GLY A 143 -6.56 7.53 14.76
N MET A 144 -7.08 7.46 13.53
CA MET A 144 -8.51 7.52 13.26
C MET A 144 -8.84 6.91 11.89
N VAL A 145 -10.03 6.35 11.77
CA VAL A 145 -10.63 5.93 10.49
C VAL A 145 -11.99 6.59 10.35
N MET A 146 -12.21 7.22 9.21
CA MET A 146 -13.48 7.82 8.82
C MET A 146 -13.99 7.13 7.55
N ILE A 147 -15.27 6.82 7.50
CA ILE A 147 -15.96 6.25 6.33
C ILE A 147 -17.26 7.03 6.11
N ASP A 148 -17.47 7.49 4.88
CA ASP A 148 -18.61 8.35 4.52
C ASP A 148 -18.75 9.58 5.42
N GLY A 149 -17.63 10.20 5.81
CA GLY A 149 -17.59 11.37 6.69
C GLY A 149 -17.87 11.06 8.17
N LEU A 150 -18.08 9.79 8.54
CA LEU A 150 -18.34 9.38 9.92
C LEU A 150 -17.12 8.69 10.54
N VAL A 151 -16.73 9.14 11.73
CA VAL A 151 -15.66 8.47 12.49
C VAL A 151 -16.11 7.09 12.91
N ARG A 152 -15.41 6.06 12.43
CA ARG A 152 -15.68 4.65 12.72
C ARG A 152 -14.74 4.06 13.75
N CYS A 153 -13.54 4.61 13.86
CA CYS A 153 -12.53 4.16 14.80
C CYS A 153 -11.67 5.37 15.20
N THR A 154 -11.44 5.57 16.48
CA THR A 154 -10.58 6.65 17.01
C THR A 154 -9.15 6.21 17.26
N ARG A 155 -8.91 4.91 17.37
CA ARG A 155 -7.57 4.29 17.43
C ARG A 155 -7.65 2.85 16.97
N SER A 156 -6.71 2.42 16.16
CA SER A 156 -6.60 1.00 15.83
C SER A 156 -5.96 0.23 16.99
N ARG A 157 -6.51 -0.93 17.31
CA ARG A 157 -5.90 -1.90 18.25
C ARG A 157 -4.86 -2.78 17.58
N ASN A 158 -4.85 -2.84 16.26
CA ASN A 158 -4.04 -3.78 15.48
C ASN A 158 -2.77 -3.13 14.90
N THR A 159 -2.61 -1.82 15.04
CA THR A 159 -1.40 -1.08 14.66
C THR A 159 -0.64 -0.66 15.90
N PRO A 160 0.67 -0.35 15.78
CA PRO A 160 1.37 0.38 16.83
C PRO A 160 0.63 1.66 17.20
N PRO A 161 0.75 2.17 18.44
CA PRO A 161 0.18 3.45 18.78
C PRO A 161 0.80 4.58 17.95
N ALA A 162 -0.05 5.42 17.37
CA ALA A 162 0.37 6.63 16.69
C ALA A 162 0.97 7.64 17.71
N THR A 163 1.97 8.43 17.30
CA THR A 163 2.55 9.47 18.15
C THR A 163 1.55 10.61 18.37
N GLU A 164 0.88 11.01 17.29
CA GLU A 164 -0.20 12.00 17.34
C GLU A 164 -1.50 11.39 16.86
N VAL A 165 -2.61 11.86 17.41
CA VAL A 165 -3.96 11.39 17.05
C VAL A 165 -4.87 12.59 16.82
N PRO A 166 -5.80 12.51 15.85
CA PRO A 166 -6.79 13.55 15.62
C PRO A 166 -7.70 13.73 16.84
N VAL A 167 -8.11 14.97 17.08
CA VAL A 167 -9.12 15.32 18.08
C VAL A 167 -10.44 15.56 17.35
N VAL A 168 -11.48 14.86 17.76
CA VAL A 168 -12.84 15.11 17.26
C VAL A 168 -13.49 16.14 18.20
N MET A 169 -13.84 17.28 17.65
CA MET A 169 -14.55 18.35 18.35
C MET A 169 -16.05 18.22 18.14
#